data_c4a5bd836799aed057cdc8994a8351de
#
_entry.id   c4a5bd836799aed057cdc8994a8351de
#
_cell.length_a   1.000
_cell.length_b   1.000
_cell.length_c   1.000
_cell.angle_alpha   90.00
_cell.angle_beta   90.00
_cell.angle_gamma   90.00
#
_symmetry.space_group_name_H-M   'P 1'
#
loop_
_entity.id
_entity.type
_entity.pdbx_description
1 polymer ?
#
loop_
_entity_poly.entity_id
_entity_poly.type
_entity_poly.pdbx_seq_one_letter_code
_entity_poly.pdbx_strand_id
1 'polypeptide(L)'
;MQGHDLRRRVYDLLEHDTIPHTPSARLAHLIIAIVIVNVSVMVLASVPEFNARFGRLLIAIEIASLAIFALEYAARFWSAAGHAPVREMSPRRARLDYATSSLGIIDLLSVLPSGVALLGNERPILVLVSMLPFFKLVRYSTAMRSLLAAIHAERRTLFGAW
;
A
#
# COMPACT_ATOMS: atom_id res chain seq x y z
N MET A 1 -7.88 -1.19 -28.65
CA MET A 1 -9.09 -1.30 -27.82
C MET A 1 -8.90 -2.20 -26.59
N GLN A 2 -8.25 -3.35 -26.66
CA GLN A 2 -8.09 -4.31 -25.54
C GLN A 2 -7.32 -3.76 -24.29
N GLY A 3 -6.34 -2.89 -24.47
CA GLY A 3 -5.54 -2.37 -23.34
C GLY A 3 -6.26 -1.39 -22.40
N HIS A 4 -7.31 -0.71 -22.86
CA HIS A 4 -8.12 0.19 -22.04
C HIS A 4 -9.08 -0.59 -21.14
N ASP A 5 -9.68 -1.66 -21.66
CA ASP A 5 -10.59 -2.51 -20.88
C ASP A 5 -9.87 -3.25 -19.76
N LEU A 6 -8.63 -3.71 -20.02
CA LEU A 6 -7.82 -4.40 -19.02
C LEU A 6 -7.45 -3.44 -17.86
N ARG A 7 -7.01 -2.22 -18.17
CA ARG A 7 -6.68 -1.21 -17.15
C ARG A 7 -7.86 -0.87 -16.26
N ARG A 8 -9.04 -0.71 -16.87
CA ARG A 8 -10.27 -0.43 -16.14
C ARG A 8 -10.65 -1.60 -15.22
N ARG A 9 -10.60 -2.83 -15.70
CA ARG A 9 -10.86 -4.03 -14.88
C ARG A 9 -9.89 -4.14 -13.70
N VAL A 10 -8.61 -3.89 -13.92
CA VAL A 10 -7.59 -3.91 -12.86
C VAL A 10 -7.84 -2.77 -11.85
N TYR A 11 -8.21 -1.59 -12.33
CA TYR A 11 -8.58 -0.48 -11.46
C TYR A 11 -9.80 -0.82 -10.60
N ASP A 12 -10.88 -1.31 -11.22
CA ASP A 12 -12.12 -1.69 -10.52
C ASP A 12 -11.87 -2.80 -9.48
N LEU A 13 -10.96 -3.75 -9.79
CA LEU A 13 -10.57 -4.81 -8.86
C LEU A 13 -9.82 -4.27 -7.64
N LEU A 14 -8.97 -3.27 -7.84
CA LEU A 14 -8.09 -2.74 -6.80
C LEU A 14 -8.72 -1.62 -5.96
N GLU A 15 -9.73 -0.91 -6.48
CA GLU A 15 -10.29 0.29 -5.84
C GLU A 15 -11.68 0.08 -5.22
N HIS A 16 -12.49 -0.89 -5.69
CA HIS A 16 -13.87 -1.10 -5.23
C HIS A 16 -13.97 -2.07 -4.03
N ASP A 17 -13.38 -1.69 -2.89
CA ASP A 17 -13.35 -2.50 -1.66
C ASP A 17 -14.67 -2.51 -0.87
N THR A 18 -15.67 -1.70 -1.25
CA THR A 18 -16.83 -1.39 -0.40
C THR A 18 -17.98 -2.38 -0.52
N ILE A 19 -17.99 -3.24 -1.53
CA ILE A 19 -19.07 -4.20 -1.76
C ILE A 19 -18.64 -5.59 -1.25
N PRO A 20 -19.31 -6.13 -0.21
CA PRO A 20 -19.01 -7.46 0.30
C PRO A 20 -19.19 -8.54 -0.78
N HIS A 21 -18.37 -9.60 -0.70
CA HIS A 21 -18.36 -10.75 -1.61
C HIS A 21 -17.87 -10.50 -3.05
N THR A 22 -17.30 -9.34 -3.35
CA THR A 22 -16.68 -9.05 -4.64
C THR A 22 -15.23 -9.58 -4.70
N PRO A 23 -14.66 -9.80 -5.90
CA PRO A 23 -13.24 -10.14 -6.05
C PRO A 23 -12.32 -9.07 -5.43
N SER A 24 -12.69 -7.79 -5.50
CA SER A 24 -11.97 -6.68 -4.88
C SER A 24 -11.94 -6.80 -3.35
N ALA A 25 -13.07 -7.14 -2.71
CA ALA A 25 -13.13 -7.37 -1.27
C ALA A 25 -12.23 -8.55 -0.83
N ARG A 26 -12.20 -9.64 -1.63
CA ARG A 26 -11.29 -10.78 -1.35
C ARG A 26 -9.82 -10.38 -1.44
N LEU A 27 -9.47 -9.60 -2.46
CA LEU A 27 -8.12 -9.06 -2.61
C LEU A 27 -7.74 -8.16 -1.44
N ALA A 28 -8.65 -7.28 -1.02
CA ALA A 28 -8.46 -6.43 0.16
C ALA A 28 -8.20 -7.25 1.43
N HIS A 29 -9.01 -8.29 1.70
CA HIS A 29 -8.79 -9.17 2.84
C HIS A 29 -7.46 -9.93 2.75
N LEU A 30 -7.05 -10.36 1.55
CA LEU A 30 -5.74 -10.99 1.34
C LEU A 30 -4.60 -10.03 1.69
N ILE A 31 -4.67 -8.79 1.21
CA ILE A 31 -3.64 -7.78 1.52
C ILE A 31 -3.61 -7.49 3.03
N ILE A 32 -4.76 -7.34 3.68
CA ILE A 32 -4.84 -7.16 5.13
C ILE A 32 -4.18 -8.35 5.86
N ALA A 33 -4.48 -9.58 5.45
CA ALA A 33 -3.87 -10.76 6.04
C ALA A 33 -2.34 -10.77 5.89
N ILE A 34 -1.84 -10.40 4.71
CA ILE A 34 -0.38 -10.29 4.46
C ILE A 34 0.25 -9.20 5.34
N VAL A 35 -0.41 -8.06 5.53
CA VAL A 35 0.08 -7.01 6.45
C VAL A 35 0.15 -7.53 7.88
N ILE A 36 -0.88 -8.24 8.36
CA ILE A 36 -0.89 -8.81 9.71
C ILE A 36 0.23 -9.84 9.87
N VAL A 37 0.42 -10.72 8.88
CA VAL A 37 1.53 -11.69 8.88
C VAL A 37 2.88 -10.97 8.90
N ASN A 38 3.06 -9.95 8.09
CA ASN A 38 4.31 -9.18 8.03
C ASN A 38 4.64 -8.51 9.37
N VAL A 39 3.66 -7.85 10.00
CA VAL A 39 3.82 -7.25 11.33
C VAL A 39 4.14 -8.32 12.38
N SER A 40 3.50 -9.49 12.32
CA SER A 40 3.77 -10.61 13.24
C SER A 40 5.20 -11.14 13.05
N VAL A 41 5.63 -11.31 11.81
CA VAL A 41 7.01 -11.71 11.47
C VAL A 41 8.02 -10.73 12.06
N MET A 42 7.78 -9.45 11.94
CA MET A 42 8.65 -8.42 12.48
C MET A 42 8.76 -8.49 14.02
N VAL A 43 7.62 -8.67 14.71
CA VAL A 43 7.61 -8.84 16.17
C VAL A 43 8.37 -10.11 16.56
N LEU A 44 8.17 -11.22 15.86
CA LEU A 44 8.90 -12.48 16.12
C LEU A 44 10.40 -12.34 15.82
N ALA A 45 10.77 -11.62 14.76
CA ALA A 45 12.17 -11.36 14.40
C ALA A 45 12.91 -10.50 15.44
N SER A 46 12.19 -9.70 16.24
CA SER A 46 12.78 -8.92 17.34
C SER A 46 13.18 -9.76 18.56
N VAL A 47 12.66 -11.01 18.66
CA VAL A 47 13.00 -11.95 19.73
C VAL A 47 14.25 -12.76 19.32
N PRO A 48 15.39 -12.64 20.03
CA PRO A 48 16.66 -13.25 19.62
C PRO A 48 16.58 -14.78 19.43
N GLU A 49 15.89 -15.47 20.33
CA GLU A 49 15.75 -16.94 20.27
C GLU A 49 14.95 -17.39 19.06
N PHE A 50 13.88 -16.64 18.72
CA PHE A 50 13.05 -16.92 17.55
C PHE A 50 13.82 -16.63 16.26
N ASN A 51 14.52 -15.50 16.22
CA ASN A 51 15.32 -15.12 15.07
C ASN A 51 16.48 -16.10 14.82
N ALA A 52 17.15 -16.58 15.88
CA ALA A 52 18.19 -17.59 15.77
C ALA A 52 17.68 -18.90 15.17
N ARG A 53 16.44 -19.30 15.49
CA ARG A 53 15.86 -20.58 15.04
C ARG A 53 15.19 -20.48 13.67
N PHE A 54 14.46 -19.39 13.41
CA PHE A 54 13.58 -19.23 12.25
C PHE A 54 13.97 -18.08 11.34
N GLY A 55 15.09 -17.39 11.55
CA GLY A 55 15.44 -16.14 10.86
C GLY A 55 15.36 -16.24 9.34
N ARG A 56 15.81 -17.36 8.74
CA ARG A 56 15.69 -17.56 7.28
C ARG A 56 14.25 -17.61 6.79
N LEU A 57 13.35 -18.23 7.54
CA LEU A 57 11.92 -18.29 7.22
C LEU A 57 11.27 -16.92 7.36
N LEU A 58 11.60 -16.20 8.45
CA LEU A 58 11.08 -14.84 8.68
C LEU A 58 11.49 -13.90 7.55
N ILE A 59 12.76 -13.91 7.14
CA ILE A 59 13.26 -13.13 6.00
C ILE A 59 12.56 -13.53 4.69
N ALA A 60 12.33 -14.82 4.45
CA ALA A 60 11.65 -15.26 3.24
C ALA A 60 10.21 -14.76 3.18
N ILE A 61 9.48 -14.76 4.30
CA ILE A 61 8.12 -14.21 4.39
C ILE A 61 8.14 -12.69 4.18
N GLU A 62 9.11 -11.99 4.73
CA GLU A 62 9.26 -10.54 4.56
C GLU A 62 9.50 -10.18 3.09
N ILE A 63 10.42 -10.87 2.41
CA ILE A 63 10.71 -10.67 0.98
C ILE A 63 9.47 -10.98 0.13
N ALA A 64 8.76 -12.06 0.41
CA ALA A 64 7.55 -12.42 -0.31
C ALA A 64 6.45 -11.37 -0.13
N SER A 65 6.25 -10.88 1.09
CA SER A 65 5.29 -9.81 1.40
C SER A 65 5.65 -8.51 0.66
N LEU A 66 6.94 -8.14 0.67
CA LEU A 66 7.44 -6.97 -0.04
C LEU A 66 7.19 -7.08 -1.55
N ALA A 67 7.46 -8.24 -2.15
CA ALA A 67 7.20 -8.48 -3.57
C ALA A 67 5.70 -8.32 -3.90
N ILE A 68 4.81 -8.84 -3.06
CA ILE A 68 3.37 -8.70 -3.25
C ILE A 68 2.94 -7.22 -3.15
N PHE A 69 3.43 -6.47 -2.17
CA PHE A 69 3.13 -5.05 -2.02
C PHE A 69 3.68 -4.22 -3.19
N ALA A 70 4.87 -4.56 -3.69
CA ALA A 70 5.45 -3.89 -4.86
C ALA A 70 4.62 -4.15 -6.12
N LEU A 71 4.17 -5.39 -6.33
CA LEU A 71 3.30 -5.76 -7.46
C LEU A 71 1.94 -5.05 -7.36
N GLU A 72 1.35 -4.99 -6.17
CA GLU A 72 0.10 -4.27 -5.94
C GLU A 72 0.26 -2.77 -6.24
N TYR A 73 1.32 -2.13 -5.72
CA TYR A 73 1.60 -0.73 -6.02
C TYR A 73 1.80 -0.49 -7.53
N ALA A 74 2.59 -1.33 -8.18
CA ALA A 74 2.81 -1.24 -9.62
C ALA A 74 1.52 -1.41 -10.43
N ALA A 75 0.64 -2.35 -10.03
CA ALA A 75 -0.65 -2.57 -10.66
C ALA A 75 -1.58 -1.35 -10.50
N ARG A 76 -1.64 -0.75 -9.32
CA ARG A 76 -2.41 0.48 -9.04
C ARG A 76 -1.87 1.68 -9.82
N PHE A 77 -0.56 1.88 -9.80
CA PHE A 77 0.10 2.94 -10.56
C PHE A 77 -0.14 2.81 -12.06
N TRP A 78 -0.09 1.58 -12.58
CA TRP A 78 -0.35 1.32 -14.00
C TRP A 78 -1.83 1.53 -14.35
N SER A 79 -2.76 1.08 -13.50
CA SER A 79 -4.21 1.15 -13.73
C SER A 79 -4.79 2.55 -13.50
N ALA A 80 -4.11 3.43 -12.75
CA ALA A 80 -4.53 4.80 -12.49
C ALA A 80 -4.85 5.59 -13.77
N ALA A 81 -4.15 5.32 -14.87
CA ALA A 81 -4.42 5.92 -16.17
C ALA A 81 -5.72 5.43 -16.85
N GLY A 82 -6.41 4.44 -16.28
CA GLY A 82 -7.67 3.89 -16.77
C GLY A 82 -8.93 4.42 -16.09
N HIS A 83 -8.80 5.25 -15.05
CA HIS A 83 -9.92 5.78 -14.28
C HIS A 83 -10.77 6.78 -15.08
N ALA A 84 -12.10 6.69 -14.98
CA ALA A 84 -13.03 7.49 -15.78
C ALA A 84 -12.91 9.02 -15.60
N PRO A 85 -12.73 9.58 -14.38
CA PRO A 85 -12.52 11.01 -14.17
C PRO A 85 -11.22 11.55 -14.77
N VAL A 86 -10.23 10.66 -14.99
CA VAL A 86 -8.89 10.97 -15.48
C VAL A 86 -8.78 10.83 -16.99
N ARG A 87 -9.87 10.47 -17.69
CA ARG A 87 -9.90 10.30 -19.16
C ARG A 87 -9.50 11.55 -19.95
N GLU A 88 -9.72 12.72 -19.36
CA GLU A 88 -9.34 14.02 -19.94
C GLU A 88 -7.86 14.37 -19.65
N MET A 89 -7.20 13.65 -18.76
CA MET A 89 -5.81 13.87 -18.39
C MET A 89 -4.87 12.95 -19.17
N SER A 90 -3.65 13.41 -19.40
CA SER A 90 -2.63 12.53 -19.99
C SER A 90 -2.31 11.36 -19.05
N PRO A 91 -1.98 10.16 -19.58
CA PRO A 91 -1.67 8.99 -18.74
C PRO A 91 -0.54 9.21 -17.72
N ARG A 92 0.43 10.10 -18.06
CA ARG A 92 1.52 10.48 -17.14
C ARG A 92 1.01 11.29 -15.96
N ARG A 93 0.12 12.24 -16.22
CA ARG A 93 -0.45 13.10 -15.18
C ARG A 93 -1.33 12.33 -14.22
N ALA A 94 -2.13 11.38 -14.73
CA ALA A 94 -2.93 10.47 -13.92
C ALA A 94 -2.10 9.61 -12.96
N ARG A 95 -0.96 9.10 -13.43
CA ARG A 95 -0.04 8.33 -12.60
C ARG A 95 0.65 9.18 -11.53
N LEU A 96 1.05 10.40 -11.88
CA LEU A 96 1.64 11.34 -10.92
C LEU A 96 0.61 11.73 -9.85
N ASP A 97 -0.62 12.00 -10.26
CA ASP A 97 -1.72 12.33 -9.35
C ASP A 97 -1.98 11.19 -8.36
N TYR A 98 -1.99 9.94 -8.85
CA TYR A 98 -2.07 8.77 -7.97
C TYR A 98 -0.86 8.69 -7.03
N ALA A 99 0.38 8.82 -7.52
CA ALA A 99 1.59 8.69 -6.72
C ALA A 99 1.69 9.77 -5.62
N THR A 100 1.15 10.96 -5.88
CA THR A 100 1.11 12.08 -4.92
C THR A 100 -0.16 12.11 -4.07
N SER A 101 -1.12 11.24 -4.34
CA SER A 101 -2.32 11.09 -3.50
C SER A 101 -1.96 10.50 -2.14
N SER A 102 -2.76 10.77 -1.10
CA SER A 102 -2.56 10.22 0.24
C SER A 102 -2.47 8.70 0.24
N LEU A 103 -3.31 8.02 -0.56
CA LEU A 103 -3.31 6.57 -0.67
C LEU A 103 -2.11 6.04 -1.45
N GLY A 104 -1.71 6.73 -2.53
CA GLY A 104 -0.51 6.38 -3.31
C GLY A 104 0.77 6.53 -2.49
N ILE A 105 0.86 7.57 -1.65
CA ILE A 105 1.98 7.77 -0.73
C ILE A 105 2.03 6.65 0.33
N ILE A 106 0.90 6.26 0.91
CA ILE A 106 0.82 5.15 1.87
C ILE A 106 1.30 3.84 1.23
N ASP A 107 0.83 3.54 0.01
CA ASP A 107 1.25 2.34 -0.72
C ASP A 107 2.75 2.38 -1.03
N LEU A 108 3.28 3.52 -1.45
CA LEU A 108 4.70 3.72 -1.73
C LEU A 108 5.56 3.58 -0.47
N LEU A 109 5.14 4.19 0.64
CA LEU A 109 5.81 4.07 1.94
C LEU A 109 5.81 2.64 2.49
N SER A 110 4.88 1.80 2.04
CA SER A 110 4.86 0.37 2.43
C SER A 110 5.92 -0.47 1.70
N VAL A 111 6.43 0.01 0.57
CA VAL A 111 7.36 -0.73 -0.30
C VAL A 111 8.79 -0.20 -0.17
N LEU A 112 8.97 1.13 -0.26
CA LEU A 112 10.29 1.75 -0.33
C LEU A 112 11.23 1.41 0.84
N PRO A 113 10.77 1.54 2.10
CA PRO A 113 11.67 1.35 3.23
C PRO A 113 12.13 -0.08 3.40
N SER A 114 11.26 -1.07 3.20
CA SER A 114 11.65 -2.47 3.25
C SER A 114 12.62 -2.82 2.12
N GLY A 115 12.47 -2.21 0.93
CA GLY A 115 13.43 -2.33 -0.17
C GLY A 115 14.80 -1.72 0.18
N VAL A 116 14.83 -0.54 0.80
CA VAL A 116 16.07 0.10 1.27
C VAL A 116 16.71 -0.69 2.40
N ALA A 117 15.90 -1.26 3.30
CA ALA A 117 16.34 -2.09 4.40
C ALA A 117 17.09 -3.35 3.95
N LEU A 118 16.67 -3.95 2.85
CA LEU A 118 17.37 -5.11 2.26
C LEU A 118 18.75 -4.73 1.68
N LEU A 119 18.96 -3.45 1.36
CA LEU A 119 20.23 -2.95 0.78
C LEU A 119 21.19 -2.38 1.83
N GLY A 120 20.71 -2.11 3.07
CA GLY A 120 21.48 -1.47 4.12
C GLY A 120 21.74 -2.35 5.34
N ASN A 121 22.83 -2.03 6.08
CA ASN A 121 23.24 -2.79 7.27
C ASN A 121 22.78 -2.14 8.62
N GLU A 122 22.03 -1.06 8.58
CA GLU A 122 21.63 -0.26 9.75
C GLU A 122 20.37 -0.82 10.43
N ARG A 123 20.54 -1.75 11.36
CA ARG A 123 19.47 -2.48 12.05
C ARG A 123 18.40 -1.64 12.79
N PRO A 124 18.72 -0.53 13.52
CA PRO A 124 17.70 0.20 14.28
C PRO A 124 16.67 0.91 13.39
N ILE A 125 17.12 1.48 12.27
CA ILE A 125 16.25 2.13 11.28
C ILE A 125 15.36 1.10 10.60
N LEU A 126 15.87 -0.12 10.38
CA LEU A 126 15.14 -1.23 9.78
C LEU A 126 13.87 -1.59 10.56
N VAL A 127 13.94 -1.64 11.89
CA VAL A 127 12.80 -1.97 12.75
C VAL A 127 11.70 -0.91 12.64
N LEU A 128 12.06 0.37 12.68
CA LEU A 128 11.10 1.47 12.55
C LEU A 128 10.43 1.49 11.16
N VAL A 129 11.23 1.22 10.15
CA VAL A 129 10.85 1.22 8.74
C VAL A 129 9.99 0.01 8.38
N SER A 130 10.23 -1.14 9.01
CA SER A 130 9.40 -2.35 8.83
C SER A 130 7.98 -2.20 9.38
N MET A 131 7.71 -1.16 10.22
CA MET A 131 6.35 -0.81 10.67
C MET A 131 5.51 -0.11 9.58
N LEU A 132 6.13 0.42 8.55
CA LEU A 132 5.42 1.20 7.53
C LEU A 132 4.33 0.42 6.76
N PRO A 133 4.46 -0.89 6.48
CA PRO A 133 3.37 -1.68 5.92
C PRO A 133 2.08 -1.66 6.75
N PHE A 134 2.18 -1.41 8.09
CA PHE A 134 1.02 -1.24 8.95
C PHE A 134 0.11 -0.08 8.51
N PHE A 135 0.69 1.00 7.96
CA PHE A 135 -0.08 2.12 7.43
C PHE A 135 -0.97 1.73 6.25
N LYS A 136 -0.69 0.61 5.59
CA LYS A 136 -1.55 0.05 4.55
C LYS A 136 -2.94 -0.33 5.07
N LEU A 137 -3.07 -0.67 6.36
CA LEU A 137 -4.37 -0.92 7.00
C LEU A 137 -5.27 0.32 7.01
N VAL A 138 -4.68 1.52 7.00
CA VAL A 138 -5.40 2.80 6.89
C VAL A 138 -6.25 2.83 5.62
N ARG A 139 -5.74 2.32 4.51
CA ARG A 139 -6.44 2.26 3.24
C ARG A 139 -7.72 1.43 3.32
N TYR A 140 -7.70 0.35 4.11
CA TYR A 140 -8.81 -0.59 4.23
C TYR A 140 -9.78 -0.25 5.37
N SER A 141 -9.44 0.71 6.22
CA SER A 141 -10.31 1.22 7.29
C SER A 141 -11.27 2.28 6.74
N THR A 142 -12.58 2.02 6.84
CA THR A 142 -13.62 3.00 6.45
C THR A 142 -13.53 4.28 7.27
N ALA A 143 -13.31 4.15 8.59
CA ALA A 143 -13.14 5.28 9.51
C ALA A 143 -11.96 6.17 9.11
N MET A 144 -10.84 5.57 8.77
CA MET A 144 -9.63 6.30 8.39
C MET A 144 -9.77 6.97 7.02
N ARG A 145 -10.44 6.33 6.06
CA ARG A 145 -10.77 6.97 4.76
C ARG A 145 -11.67 8.19 4.97
N SER A 146 -12.66 8.11 5.83
CA SER A 146 -13.54 9.24 6.17
C SER A 146 -12.74 10.36 6.85
N LEU A 147 -11.81 10.03 7.73
CA LEU A 147 -10.93 11.00 8.38
C LEU A 147 -10.01 11.70 7.36
N LEU A 148 -9.37 10.95 6.48
CA LEU A 148 -8.52 11.52 5.42
C LEU A 148 -9.33 12.40 4.46
N ALA A 149 -10.55 12.00 4.12
CA ALA A 149 -11.45 12.80 3.29
C ALA A 149 -11.85 14.11 3.98
N ALA A 150 -12.16 14.07 5.29
CA ALA A 150 -12.45 15.24 6.09
C ALA A 150 -11.25 16.21 6.18
N ILE A 151 -10.06 15.68 6.46
CA ILE A 151 -8.83 16.49 6.49
C ILE A 151 -8.56 17.12 5.12
N HIS A 152 -8.78 16.37 4.04
CA HIS A 152 -8.59 16.90 2.68
C HIS A 152 -9.61 18.00 2.33
N ALA A 153 -10.86 17.85 2.75
CA ALA A 153 -11.90 18.87 2.56
C ALA A 153 -11.58 20.15 3.34
N GLU A 154 -11.12 20.00 4.60
CA GLU A 154 -10.84 21.12 5.51
C GLU A 154 -9.45 21.75 5.34
N ARG A 155 -8.57 21.15 4.53
CA ARG A 155 -7.19 21.66 4.36
C ARG A 155 -7.13 23.13 3.94
N ARG A 156 -8.12 23.61 3.12
CA ARG A 156 -8.18 25.01 2.70
C ARG A 156 -8.51 25.92 3.87
N THR A 157 -9.32 25.49 4.80
CA THR A 157 -9.70 26.22 6.02
C THR A 157 -8.55 26.20 7.03
N LEU A 158 -7.87 25.05 7.15
CA LEU A 158 -6.75 24.86 8.08
C LEU A 158 -5.48 25.62 7.65
N PHE A 159 -5.21 25.74 6.35
CA PHE A 159 -4.01 26.38 5.80
C PHE A 159 -4.29 27.77 5.19
N GLY A 160 -5.55 28.18 5.07
CA GLY A 160 -5.96 29.49 4.52
C GLY A 160 -6.20 30.58 5.57
N ALA A 161 -6.01 30.28 6.84
CA ALA A 161 -6.21 31.19 7.98
C ALA A 161 -4.90 31.86 8.50
N TRP A 162 -3.82 31.79 7.68
CA TRP A 162 -2.53 32.48 7.97
C TRP A 162 -2.18 33.42 6.84
#